data_88324e027f07c9d1116f71fb3617b7d0
#
_entry.id   88324e027f07c9d1116f71fb3617b7d0
#
_cell.length_a   1.000
_cell.length_b   1.000
_cell.length_c   1.000
_cell.angle_alpha   90.00
_cell.angle_beta   90.00
_cell.angle_gamma   90.00
#
_symmetry.space_group_name_H-M   'P 1'
#
loop_
_entity.id
_entity.type
_entity.pdbx_description
1 polymer ?
#
loop_
_entity_poly.entity_id
_entity_poly.type
_entity_poly.pdbx_seq_one_letter_code
_entity_poly.pdbx_strand_id
1 'polypeptide(L)'
;MIFWLEDIMRPRITDDTYTTYKSAIRNYIVPQLGKMYMSTLNQGYIRKLYNTVAEKYESVAKNVRTIMKTSLEYAFNKNVLATNPAKGINLPKKIKKIEYRVLKIDEKKTLTLPQVLQLIEASKETPIHMQILFAVLMGLRRSEINGLKYSDVDYIHRTLRVERQLGKKPNSKAEDCAPKMLTKQEIKTKTPAGVREIPIPDYVFEAILEERKTYEKNRRRRPKEFRDWNYICCSTYGNPRSKGFHQKYYKDLLKSLDLPDIHFHQLRNTYATILLKNSFNSKGVSHLLGHAKEIISVDVYGDTQEIIEDGLDVLEPFIEEVIPKERKNQYYDYSEVIEIDLILEEYFNAA
;
A
#
# COMPACT_ATOMS: atom_id res chain seq x y z
N MET A 1 1.98 30.94 -5.02
CA MET A 1 1.83 29.48 -5.07
C MET A 1 2.60 28.77 -3.94
N ILE A 2 3.86 29.13 -3.67
CA ILE A 2 4.63 28.56 -2.54
C ILE A 2 3.92 28.86 -1.21
N PHE A 3 3.58 30.13 -0.95
CA PHE A 3 2.75 30.51 0.22
C PHE A 3 1.47 29.68 0.33
N TRP A 4 0.71 29.49 -0.77
CA TRP A 4 -0.48 28.67 -0.77
C TRP A 4 -0.19 27.22 -0.38
N LEU A 5 0.93 26.64 -0.86
CA LEU A 5 1.30 25.27 -0.51
C LEU A 5 1.71 25.13 0.97
N GLU A 6 2.57 26.05 1.46
CA GLU A 6 3.16 25.96 2.81
C GLU A 6 2.16 26.34 3.91
N ASP A 7 1.43 27.47 3.72
CA ASP A 7 0.61 28.04 4.79
C ASP A 7 -0.87 27.58 4.73
N ILE A 8 -1.38 27.31 3.51
CA ILE A 8 -2.79 27.01 3.33
C ILE A 8 -3.04 25.50 3.16
N MET A 9 -2.22 24.85 2.32
CA MET A 9 -2.46 23.44 2.00
C MET A 9 -1.74 22.48 2.96
N ARG A 10 -0.57 22.84 3.46
CA ARG A 10 0.25 21.98 4.32
C ARG A 10 -0.53 21.38 5.51
N PRO A 11 -1.35 22.14 6.27
CA PRO A 11 -2.14 21.58 7.37
C PRO A 11 -3.34 20.72 6.93
N ARG A 12 -3.72 20.74 5.64
CA ARG A 12 -4.92 20.10 5.10
C ARG A 12 -4.62 18.83 4.29
N ILE A 13 -3.38 18.58 3.96
CA ILE A 13 -2.98 17.46 3.09
C ILE A 13 -1.95 16.56 3.77
N THR A 14 -1.91 15.30 3.34
CA THR A 14 -0.91 14.35 3.82
C THR A 14 0.48 14.69 3.31
N ASP A 15 1.52 14.25 4.01
CA ASP A 15 2.93 14.48 3.67
C ASP A 15 3.30 13.96 2.26
N ASP A 16 2.75 12.82 1.85
CA ASP A 16 2.94 12.28 0.50
C ASP A 16 2.32 13.21 -0.56
N THR A 17 1.13 13.77 -0.27
CA THR A 17 0.46 14.75 -1.16
C THR A 17 1.26 16.05 -1.23
N TYR A 18 1.72 16.55 -0.07
CA TYR A 18 2.56 17.74 0.00
C TYR A 18 3.85 17.57 -0.81
N THR A 19 4.56 16.46 -0.63
CA THR A 19 5.79 16.15 -1.37
C THR A 19 5.53 16.08 -2.87
N THR A 20 4.41 15.49 -3.27
CA THR A 20 3.98 15.40 -4.68
C THR A 20 3.69 16.79 -5.25
N TYR A 21 2.97 17.62 -4.52
CA TYR A 21 2.65 19.01 -4.95
C TYR A 21 3.91 19.86 -5.02
N LYS A 22 4.78 19.80 -4.00
CA LYS A 22 6.06 20.52 -3.98
C LYS A 22 6.93 20.14 -5.18
N SER A 23 7.02 18.86 -5.48
CA SER A 23 7.76 18.38 -6.66
C SER A 23 7.13 18.86 -7.97
N ALA A 24 5.80 18.81 -8.09
CA ALA A 24 5.10 19.27 -9.28
C ALA A 24 5.26 20.79 -9.51
N ILE A 25 5.18 21.58 -8.44
CA ILE A 25 5.43 23.03 -8.49
C ILE A 25 6.86 23.31 -8.95
N ARG A 26 7.84 22.69 -8.29
CA ARG A 26 9.27 22.94 -8.55
C ARG A 26 9.69 22.53 -9.96
N ASN A 27 9.26 21.36 -10.42
CA ASN A 27 9.80 20.74 -11.64
C ASN A 27 9.01 21.11 -12.90
N TYR A 28 7.73 21.52 -12.77
CA TYR A 28 6.86 21.72 -13.94
C TYR A 28 6.24 23.12 -13.99
N ILE A 29 5.78 23.68 -12.87
CA ILE A 29 5.08 24.95 -12.87
C ILE A 29 6.09 26.13 -12.86
N VAL A 30 7.02 26.13 -11.91
CA VAL A 30 8.00 27.22 -11.76
C VAL A 30 8.87 27.42 -13.01
N PRO A 31 9.38 26.37 -13.69
CA PRO A 31 10.19 26.57 -14.89
C PRO A 31 9.44 27.25 -16.04
N GLN A 32 8.11 27.08 -16.14
CA GLN A 32 7.32 27.63 -17.25
C GLN A 32 6.62 28.94 -16.90
N LEU A 33 6.16 29.10 -15.65
CA LEU A 33 5.33 30.25 -15.24
C LEU A 33 5.96 31.11 -14.12
N GLY A 34 7.03 30.63 -13.49
CA GLY A 34 7.57 31.25 -12.27
C GLY A 34 8.11 32.67 -12.44
N LYS A 35 8.49 33.08 -13.66
CA LYS A 35 8.95 34.43 -13.98
C LYS A 35 7.85 35.37 -14.44
N MET A 36 6.60 34.89 -14.56
CA MET A 36 5.47 35.69 -15.03
C MET A 36 4.79 36.41 -13.88
N TYR A 37 4.37 37.67 -14.16
CA TYR A 37 3.50 38.38 -13.23
C TYR A 37 2.09 37.76 -13.21
N MET A 38 1.46 37.79 -12.06
CA MET A 38 0.10 37.24 -11.88
C MET A 38 -0.92 37.95 -12.78
N SER A 39 -0.73 39.26 -13.02
CA SER A 39 -1.58 40.09 -13.90
C SER A 39 -1.53 39.68 -15.37
N THR A 40 -0.43 39.07 -15.82
CA THR A 40 -0.26 38.65 -17.23
C THR A 40 -0.65 37.19 -17.46
N LEU A 41 -0.92 36.45 -16.37
CA LEU A 41 -1.26 35.05 -16.46
C LEU A 41 -2.67 34.86 -17.06
N ASN A 42 -2.76 34.20 -18.19
CA ASN A 42 -4.01 33.94 -18.90
C ASN A 42 -4.21 32.45 -19.20
N GLN A 43 -5.37 32.12 -19.73
CA GLN A 43 -5.75 30.74 -20.08
C GLN A 43 -4.79 30.08 -21.08
N GLY A 44 -4.20 30.85 -22.01
CA GLY A 44 -3.29 30.33 -23.03
C GLY A 44 -2.02 29.72 -22.42
N TYR A 45 -1.42 30.43 -21.47
CA TYR A 45 -0.23 29.94 -20.76
C TYR A 45 -0.52 28.70 -19.94
N ILE A 46 -1.67 28.65 -19.26
CA ILE A 46 -2.07 27.49 -18.47
C ILE A 46 -2.36 26.27 -19.35
N ARG A 47 -3.01 26.47 -20.49
CA ARG A 47 -3.25 25.41 -21.49
C ARG A 47 -1.95 24.88 -22.05
N LYS A 48 -0.98 25.75 -22.36
CA LYS A 48 0.35 25.35 -22.82
C LYS A 48 1.07 24.50 -21.76
N LEU A 49 1.07 24.93 -20.49
CA LEU A 49 1.63 24.14 -19.37
C LEU A 49 0.99 22.77 -19.29
N TYR A 50 -0.34 22.68 -19.33
CA TYR A 50 -1.04 21.40 -19.23
C TYR A 50 -0.69 20.47 -20.40
N ASN A 51 -0.63 20.97 -21.61
CA ASN A 51 -0.29 20.19 -22.79
C ASN A 51 1.17 19.67 -22.69
N THR A 52 2.12 20.54 -22.40
CA THR A 52 3.53 20.15 -22.29
C THR A 52 3.77 19.09 -21.22
N VAL A 53 3.06 19.16 -20.08
CA VAL A 53 3.21 18.17 -19.02
C VAL A 53 2.45 16.88 -19.37
N ALA A 54 1.26 16.99 -19.97
CA ALA A 54 0.44 15.82 -20.32
C ALA A 54 1.06 14.97 -21.44
N GLU A 55 1.81 15.57 -22.36
CA GLU A 55 2.56 14.84 -23.40
C GLU A 55 3.52 13.81 -22.78
N LYS A 56 4.21 14.19 -21.73
CA LYS A 56 5.22 13.35 -21.06
C LYS A 56 4.65 12.50 -19.92
N TYR A 57 3.82 13.12 -19.06
CA TYR A 57 3.39 12.52 -17.79
C TYR A 57 1.93 12.85 -17.45
N GLU A 58 1.00 12.01 -17.90
CA GLU A 58 -0.45 12.22 -17.68
C GLU A 58 -0.83 12.34 -16.19
N SER A 59 -0.27 11.50 -15.33
CA SER A 59 -0.56 11.53 -13.89
C SER A 59 -0.05 12.82 -13.22
N VAL A 60 1.10 13.33 -13.66
CA VAL A 60 1.65 14.59 -13.17
C VAL A 60 0.80 15.77 -13.66
N ALA A 61 0.32 15.73 -14.90
CA ALA A 61 -0.56 16.77 -15.45
C ALA A 61 -1.86 16.92 -14.63
N LYS A 62 -2.41 15.80 -14.13
CA LYS A 62 -3.58 15.82 -13.22
C LYS A 62 -3.27 16.58 -11.92
N ASN A 63 -2.09 16.34 -11.34
CA ASN A 63 -1.65 17.05 -10.14
C ASN A 63 -1.40 18.55 -10.43
N VAL A 64 -0.70 18.86 -11.53
CA VAL A 64 -0.47 20.24 -11.97
C VAL A 64 -1.77 20.99 -12.17
N ARG A 65 -2.77 20.37 -12.83
CA ARG A 65 -4.10 20.95 -13.00
C ARG A 65 -4.79 21.24 -11.65
N THR A 66 -4.75 20.28 -10.73
CA THR A 66 -5.32 20.45 -9.39
C THR A 66 -4.66 21.61 -8.66
N ILE A 67 -3.33 21.67 -8.65
CA ILE A 67 -2.54 22.72 -8.00
C ILE A 67 -2.89 24.09 -8.61
N MET A 68 -2.84 24.22 -9.94
CA MET A 68 -3.14 25.47 -10.62
C MET A 68 -4.56 25.94 -10.32
N LYS A 69 -5.55 25.04 -10.48
CA LYS A 69 -6.96 25.37 -10.23
C LYS A 69 -7.17 25.86 -8.79
N THR A 70 -6.69 25.13 -7.80
CA THR A 70 -6.98 25.42 -6.39
C THR A 70 -6.14 26.60 -5.86
N SER A 71 -4.89 26.76 -6.28
CA SER A 71 -4.07 27.92 -5.86
C SER A 71 -4.54 29.24 -6.47
N LEU A 72 -4.97 29.23 -7.74
CA LEU A 72 -5.51 30.42 -8.38
C LEU A 72 -6.94 30.76 -7.91
N GLU A 73 -7.73 29.73 -7.54
CA GLU A 73 -9.02 29.95 -6.87
C GLU A 73 -8.83 30.61 -5.51
N TYR A 74 -7.84 30.19 -4.75
CA TYR A 74 -7.46 30.85 -3.50
C TYR A 74 -7.08 32.34 -3.73
N ALA A 75 -6.28 32.63 -4.77
CA ALA A 75 -5.89 34.01 -5.12
C ALA A 75 -7.10 34.84 -5.54
N PHE A 76 -8.03 34.28 -6.30
CA PHE A 76 -9.31 34.92 -6.67
C PHE A 76 -10.15 35.23 -5.43
N ASN A 77 -10.35 34.26 -4.54
CA ASN A 77 -11.13 34.45 -3.31
C ASN A 77 -10.50 35.44 -2.32
N LYS A 78 -9.20 35.72 -2.46
CA LYS A 78 -8.48 36.75 -1.70
C LYS A 78 -8.39 38.11 -2.44
N ASN A 79 -9.15 38.29 -3.53
CA ASN A 79 -9.15 39.48 -4.36
C ASN A 79 -7.78 39.88 -4.96
N VAL A 80 -6.81 38.92 -5.05
CA VAL A 80 -5.51 39.11 -5.70
C VAL A 80 -5.67 39.01 -7.22
N LEU A 81 -6.66 38.26 -7.70
CA LEU A 81 -7.02 38.10 -9.11
C LEU A 81 -8.47 38.48 -9.33
N ALA A 82 -8.77 39.18 -10.43
CA ALA A 82 -10.14 39.48 -10.83
C ALA A 82 -10.91 38.22 -11.32
N THR A 83 -10.19 37.26 -11.87
CA THR A 83 -10.76 35.99 -12.36
C THR A 83 -9.75 34.87 -12.16
N ASN A 84 -10.23 33.61 -12.03
CA ASN A 84 -9.35 32.46 -12.03
C ASN A 84 -9.05 31.99 -13.46
N PRO A 85 -7.84 32.22 -14.00
CA PRO A 85 -7.52 31.85 -15.38
C PRO A 85 -7.38 30.33 -15.59
N ALA A 86 -7.35 29.51 -14.54
CA ALA A 86 -7.37 28.03 -14.67
C ALA A 86 -8.80 27.44 -14.70
N LYS A 87 -9.83 28.28 -14.47
CA LYS A 87 -11.23 27.83 -14.49
C LYS A 87 -11.65 27.38 -15.89
N GLY A 88 -12.28 26.22 -15.99
CA GLY A 88 -12.79 25.69 -17.26
C GLY A 88 -11.73 25.01 -18.16
N ILE A 89 -10.42 25.08 -17.84
CA ILE A 89 -9.39 24.43 -18.64
C ILE A 89 -9.30 22.94 -18.28
N ASN A 90 -9.51 22.10 -19.27
CA ASN A 90 -9.32 20.65 -19.17
C ASN A 90 -7.95 20.22 -19.69
N LEU A 91 -7.46 19.09 -19.21
CA LEU A 91 -6.29 18.42 -19.78
C LEU A 91 -6.64 17.93 -21.20
N PRO A 92 -5.64 17.88 -22.10
CA PRO A 92 -5.85 17.31 -23.43
C PRO A 92 -6.35 15.87 -23.29
N LYS A 93 -7.47 15.58 -23.94
CA LYS A 93 -7.96 14.20 -24.04
C LYS A 93 -7.05 13.46 -24.99
N LYS A 94 -6.20 12.55 -24.50
CA LYS A 94 -5.70 11.49 -25.38
C LYS A 94 -6.92 10.75 -25.86
N ILE A 95 -7.11 10.66 -27.18
CA ILE A 95 -8.17 9.86 -27.78
C ILE A 95 -7.83 8.39 -27.44
N LYS A 96 -8.21 7.96 -26.25
CA LYS A 96 -8.31 6.54 -25.95
C LYS A 96 -9.53 6.09 -26.75
N LYS A 97 -9.35 5.16 -27.68
CA LYS A 97 -10.46 4.41 -28.26
C LYS A 97 -11.39 4.07 -27.09
N ILE A 98 -12.69 4.40 -27.27
CA ILE A 98 -13.73 4.06 -26.28
C ILE A 98 -13.82 2.53 -26.32
N GLU A 99 -12.92 1.87 -25.62
CA GLU A 99 -13.14 0.51 -25.21
C GLU A 99 -14.04 0.62 -23.98
N TYR A 100 -15.24 0.08 -24.11
CA TYR A 100 -16.19 -0.06 -23.01
C TYR A 100 -15.43 -0.42 -21.73
N ARG A 101 -15.61 0.34 -20.66
CA ARG A 101 -15.15 0.01 -19.32
C ARG A 101 -16.03 -1.09 -18.70
N VAL A 102 -16.11 -2.22 -19.33
CA VAL A 102 -16.12 -3.47 -18.60
C VAL A 102 -14.83 -3.46 -17.80
N LEU A 103 -14.84 -3.83 -16.55
CA LEU A 103 -13.63 -4.05 -15.75
C LEU A 103 -12.70 -4.95 -16.60
N LYS A 104 -11.95 -4.36 -17.53
CA LYS A 104 -10.81 -5.03 -18.16
C LYS A 104 -9.81 -5.13 -17.02
N ILE A 105 -9.93 -6.24 -16.31
CA ILE A 105 -8.82 -6.83 -15.60
C ILE A 105 -7.76 -6.90 -16.69
N ASP A 106 -6.77 -6.03 -16.59
CA ASP A 106 -5.71 -5.95 -17.57
C ASP A 106 -4.86 -7.22 -17.36
N GLU A 107 -5.25 -8.31 -18.02
CA GLU A 107 -4.63 -9.64 -17.88
C GLU A 107 -3.12 -9.59 -18.11
N LYS A 108 -2.65 -8.59 -18.88
CA LYS A 108 -1.22 -8.30 -19.05
C LYS A 108 -0.55 -7.76 -17.78
N LYS A 109 -1.31 -7.43 -16.74
CA LYS A 109 -0.80 -6.83 -15.49
C LYS A 109 -1.14 -7.65 -14.23
N THR A 110 -1.54 -8.89 -14.41
CA THR A 110 -1.78 -9.85 -13.33
C THR A 110 -1.08 -11.15 -13.63
N LEU A 111 -0.75 -11.90 -12.59
CA LEU A 111 -0.18 -13.25 -12.74
C LEU A 111 -1.31 -14.28 -12.82
N THR A 112 -1.05 -15.35 -13.55
CA THR A 112 -1.89 -16.56 -13.49
C THR A 112 -1.61 -17.32 -12.20
N LEU A 113 -2.48 -18.24 -11.83
CA LEU A 113 -2.31 -19.06 -10.63
C LEU A 113 -0.98 -19.84 -10.65
N PRO A 114 -0.61 -20.60 -11.70
CA PRO A 114 0.70 -21.25 -11.77
C PRO A 114 1.88 -20.28 -11.57
N GLN A 115 1.80 -19.06 -12.15
CA GLN A 115 2.83 -18.03 -11.96
C GLN A 115 2.91 -17.52 -10.51
N VAL A 116 1.76 -17.39 -9.84
CA VAL A 116 1.72 -17.05 -8.41
C VAL A 116 2.45 -18.08 -7.59
N LEU A 117 2.25 -19.36 -7.88
CA LEU A 117 2.83 -20.47 -7.17
C LEU A 117 4.35 -20.53 -7.35
N GLN A 118 4.81 -20.37 -8.60
CA GLN A 118 6.24 -20.25 -8.90
C GLN A 118 6.87 -19.08 -8.13
N LEU A 119 6.18 -17.93 -8.06
CA LEU A 119 6.66 -16.77 -7.35
C LEU A 119 6.74 -17.01 -5.82
N ILE A 120 5.73 -17.66 -5.23
CA ILE A 120 5.71 -18.00 -3.81
C ILE A 120 6.88 -18.93 -3.50
N GLU A 121 7.05 -20.01 -4.26
CA GLU A 121 8.10 -20.98 -4.03
C GLU A 121 9.49 -20.35 -4.14
N ALA A 122 9.77 -19.64 -5.22
CA ALA A 122 11.05 -18.98 -5.42
C ALA A 122 11.34 -17.86 -4.40
N SER A 123 10.30 -17.31 -3.78
CA SER A 123 10.48 -16.25 -2.78
C SER A 123 10.92 -16.74 -1.41
N LYS A 124 10.79 -18.05 -1.09
CA LYS A 124 11.11 -18.63 0.24
C LYS A 124 12.51 -18.27 0.72
N GLU A 125 13.48 -18.28 -0.17
CA GLU A 125 14.87 -17.95 0.13
C GLU A 125 15.16 -16.44 0.14
N THR A 126 14.13 -15.61 0.03
CA THR A 126 14.30 -14.15 -0.04
C THR A 126 13.75 -13.45 1.20
N PRO A 127 14.31 -12.29 1.58
CA PRO A 127 13.82 -11.55 2.73
C PRO A 127 12.49 -10.81 2.46
N ILE A 128 11.84 -11.07 1.33
CA ILE A 128 10.55 -10.48 0.96
C ILE A 128 9.43 -11.53 0.86
N HIS A 129 9.68 -12.78 1.27
CA HIS A 129 8.70 -13.86 1.20
C HIS A 129 7.38 -13.48 1.88
N MET A 130 7.41 -13.08 3.14
CA MET A 130 6.21 -12.62 3.85
C MET A 130 5.49 -11.47 3.15
N GLN A 131 6.24 -10.53 2.55
CA GLN A 131 5.62 -9.42 1.81
C GLN A 131 4.87 -9.91 0.56
N ILE A 132 5.40 -10.93 -0.13
CA ILE A 132 4.76 -11.56 -1.30
C ILE A 132 3.49 -12.29 -0.86
N LEU A 133 3.56 -13.11 0.20
CA LEU A 133 2.40 -13.84 0.72
C LEU A 133 1.24 -12.90 1.08
N PHE A 134 1.50 -11.88 1.87
CA PHE A 134 0.49 -10.89 2.24
C PHE A 134 -0.09 -10.14 1.03
N ALA A 135 0.72 -9.89 0.00
CA ALA A 135 0.26 -9.18 -1.19
C ALA A 135 -0.61 -10.06 -2.09
N VAL A 136 -0.24 -11.34 -2.29
CA VAL A 136 -0.84 -12.19 -3.31
C VAL A 136 -1.91 -13.14 -2.76
N LEU A 137 -1.84 -13.52 -1.48
CA LEU A 137 -2.82 -14.41 -0.83
C LEU A 137 -3.81 -13.67 0.08
N MET A 138 -3.51 -12.43 0.50
CA MET A 138 -4.39 -11.62 1.34
C MET A 138 -4.70 -10.25 0.73
N GLY A 139 -4.17 -9.93 -0.43
CA GLY A 139 -4.47 -8.71 -1.17
C GLY A 139 -4.10 -7.41 -0.46
N LEU A 140 -3.17 -7.41 0.48
CA LEU A 140 -2.81 -6.24 1.28
C LEU A 140 -2.04 -5.20 0.47
N ARG A 141 -2.22 -3.92 0.83
CA ARG A 141 -1.40 -2.83 0.27
C ARG A 141 0.00 -2.90 0.85
N ARG A 142 1.02 -2.61 0.03
CA ARG A 142 2.43 -2.62 0.48
C ARG A 142 2.68 -1.80 1.76
N SER A 143 2.02 -0.66 1.92
CA SER A 143 2.17 0.16 3.13
C SER A 143 1.50 -0.45 4.36
N GLU A 144 0.42 -1.19 4.18
CA GLU A 144 -0.24 -2.00 5.20
C GLU A 144 0.71 -3.13 5.61
N ILE A 145 1.20 -3.93 4.66
CA ILE A 145 2.15 -5.04 4.90
C ILE A 145 3.36 -4.60 5.73
N ASN A 146 3.97 -3.48 5.38
CA ASN A 146 5.12 -2.98 6.13
C ASN A 146 4.76 -2.47 7.53
N GLY A 147 3.48 -2.20 7.81
CA GLY A 147 2.98 -1.75 9.10
C GLY A 147 2.43 -2.86 9.99
N LEU A 148 2.35 -4.11 9.50
CA LEU A 148 1.84 -5.24 10.28
C LEU A 148 2.77 -5.61 11.42
N LYS A 149 2.18 -5.86 12.57
CA LYS A 149 2.85 -6.33 13.78
C LYS A 149 2.33 -7.72 14.17
N TYR A 150 3.11 -8.45 14.93
CA TYR A 150 2.66 -9.73 15.49
C TYR A 150 1.46 -9.56 16.42
N SER A 151 1.32 -8.41 17.09
CA SER A 151 0.14 -8.06 17.89
C SER A 151 -1.15 -7.84 17.09
N ASP A 152 -1.09 -7.78 15.75
CA ASP A 152 -2.26 -7.65 14.89
C ASP A 152 -2.85 -9.02 14.50
N VAL A 153 -2.16 -10.10 14.86
CA VAL A 153 -2.56 -11.47 14.58
C VAL A 153 -3.37 -12.02 15.75
N ASP A 154 -4.60 -12.42 15.49
CA ASP A 154 -5.36 -13.25 16.41
C ASP A 154 -5.01 -14.73 16.11
N TYR A 155 -4.25 -15.33 16.99
CA TYR A 155 -3.76 -16.70 16.85
C TYR A 155 -4.84 -17.75 17.14
N ILE A 156 -5.90 -17.38 17.84
CA ILE A 156 -7.01 -18.28 18.18
C ILE A 156 -7.99 -18.36 17.00
N HIS A 157 -8.44 -17.20 16.49
CA HIS A 157 -9.40 -17.11 15.41
C HIS A 157 -8.74 -17.06 14.02
N ARG A 158 -7.40 -17.05 13.96
CA ARG A 158 -6.60 -16.93 12.72
C ARG A 158 -7.02 -15.75 11.87
N THR A 159 -7.17 -14.60 12.49
CA THR A 159 -7.51 -13.36 11.79
C THR A 159 -6.38 -12.34 11.91
N LEU A 160 -6.31 -11.42 10.95
CA LEU A 160 -5.35 -10.33 10.88
C LEU A 160 -6.07 -8.99 10.89
N ARG A 161 -5.78 -8.16 11.88
CA ARG A 161 -6.31 -6.80 11.97
C ARG A 161 -5.42 -5.82 11.22
N VAL A 162 -5.97 -5.22 10.17
CA VAL A 162 -5.29 -4.19 9.38
C VAL A 162 -5.78 -2.82 9.83
N GLU A 163 -5.01 -2.09 10.62
CA GLU A 163 -5.41 -0.77 11.15
C GLU A 163 -4.41 0.35 10.86
N ARG A 164 -3.19 0.00 10.44
CA ARG A 164 -2.12 0.96 10.21
C ARG A 164 -1.38 0.73 8.90
N GLN A 165 -0.66 1.74 8.47
CA GLN A 165 0.26 1.69 7.36
C GLN A 165 1.57 2.36 7.72
N LEU A 166 2.68 1.91 7.16
CA LEU A 166 3.97 2.55 7.33
C LEU A 166 4.22 3.57 6.21
N GLY A 167 4.19 4.84 6.57
CA GLY A 167 4.47 5.98 5.68
C GLY A 167 5.88 6.53 5.82
N LYS A 168 6.20 7.56 5.04
CA LYS A 168 7.40 8.38 5.23
C LYS A 168 7.08 9.52 6.20
N LYS A 169 8.01 9.80 7.13
CA LYS A 169 8.02 11.06 7.86
C LYS A 169 8.46 12.17 6.91
N PRO A 170 7.86 13.36 6.93
CA PRO A 170 8.36 14.48 6.15
C PRO A 170 9.76 14.84 6.63
N ASN A 171 10.68 15.10 5.69
CA ASN A 171 11.98 15.69 6.02
C ASN A 171 11.72 17.11 6.50
N SER A 172 11.71 17.35 7.80
CA SER A 172 11.87 18.70 8.34
C SER A 172 13.35 19.08 8.28
N LYS A 173 13.67 20.30 7.88
CA LYS A 173 15.06 20.78 7.79
C LYS A 173 15.81 20.73 9.14
N ALA A 174 15.08 20.62 10.24
CA ALA A 174 15.63 20.49 11.60
C ALA A 174 16.10 19.06 11.95
N GLU A 175 15.78 18.06 11.13
CA GLU A 175 16.06 16.65 11.40
C GLU A 175 17.16 16.04 10.53
N ASP A 176 17.90 16.85 9.75
CA ASP A 176 19.03 16.37 8.92
C ASP A 176 20.16 15.72 9.74
N CYS A 177 20.17 15.95 11.06
CA CYS A 177 21.11 15.31 12.01
C CYS A 177 20.51 14.09 12.71
N ALA A 178 19.23 13.76 12.48
CA ALA A 178 18.61 12.59 13.10
C ALA A 178 19.02 11.30 12.37
N PRO A 179 19.24 10.17 13.09
CA PRO A 179 19.57 8.91 12.47
C PRO A 179 18.52 8.54 11.41
N LYS A 180 18.93 7.98 10.26
CA LYS A 180 18.07 7.56 9.14
C LYS A 180 16.87 6.68 9.53
N MET A 181 16.86 6.17 10.74
CA MET A 181 15.78 5.35 11.32
C MET A 181 14.49 6.12 11.60
N LEU A 182 14.54 7.44 11.83
CA LEU A 182 13.37 8.28 12.14
C LEU A 182 12.57 8.72 10.91
N THR A 183 12.88 8.22 9.72
CA THR A 183 12.19 8.58 8.48
C THR A 183 10.89 7.83 8.23
N LYS A 184 10.49 6.92 9.14
CA LYS A 184 9.28 6.11 9.02
C LYS A 184 8.30 6.48 10.14
N GLN A 185 7.03 6.57 9.78
CA GLN A 185 5.95 6.87 10.70
C GLN A 185 4.80 5.91 10.51
N GLU A 186 4.28 5.37 11.62
CA GLU A 186 2.99 4.70 11.62
C GLU A 186 1.89 5.72 11.34
N ILE A 187 1.06 5.44 10.35
CA ILE A 187 -0.05 6.27 9.96
C ILE A 187 -1.30 5.41 10.03
N LYS A 188 -2.37 5.90 10.66
CA LYS A 188 -3.67 5.23 10.58
C LYS A 188 -4.10 5.08 9.13
N THR A 189 -4.88 4.06 8.83
CA THR A 189 -5.45 3.89 7.49
C THR A 189 -6.21 5.13 7.07
N LYS A 190 -6.15 5.49 5.77
CA LYS A 190 -6.70 6.75 5.24
C LYS A 190 -8.21 6.88 5.37
N THR A 191 -8.91 5.77 5.52
CA THR A 191 -10.38 5.72 5.60
C THR A 191 -10.80 4.76 6.71
N PRO A 192 -11.95 4.95 7.35
CA PRO A 192 -12.51 3.98 8.29
C PRO A 192 -12.62 2.57 7.71
N ALA A 193 -12.99 2.45 6.44
CA ALA A 193 -13.03 1.18 5.70
C ALA A 193 -11.65 0.53 5.49
N GLY A 194 -10.58 1.24 5.79
CA GLY A 194 -9.22 0.69 5.79
C GLY A 194 -8.91 -0.13 7.04
N VAL A 195 -9.64 0.10 8.15
CA VAL A 195 -9.56 -0.73 9.35
C VAL A 195 -10.47 -1.92 9.12
N ARG A 196 -9.90 -3.10 9.05
CA ARG A 196 -10.61 -4.34 8.78
C ARG A 196 -9.89 -5.51 9.41
N GLU A 197 -10.65 -6.53 9.68
CA GLU A 197 -10.17 -7.84 10.08
C GLU A 197 -10.37 -8.81 8.92
N ILE A 198 -9.35 -9.58 8.62
CA ILE A 198 -9.36 -10.51 7.49
C ILE A 198 -8.84 -11.87 7.95
N PRO A 199 -9.41 -12.98 7.46
CA PRO A 199 -8.93 -14.30 7.80
C PRO A 199 -7.54 -14.53 7.23
N ILE A 200 -6.75 -15.33 7.92
CA ILE A 200 -5.41 -15.71 7.51
C ILE A 200 -5.49 -17.13 6.93
N PRO A 201 -5.18 -17.35 5.64
CA PRO A 201 -5.05 -18.68 5.08
C PRO A 201 -4.02 -19.53 5.85
N ASP A 202 -4.27 -20.81 6.03
CA ASP A 202 -3.40 -21.70 6.82
C ASP A 202 -1.93 -21.61 6.44
N TYR A 203 -1.62 -21.62 5.16
CA TYR A 203 -0.25 -21.47 4.67
C TYR A 203 0.43 -20.16 5.10
N VAL A 204 -0.33 -19.05 5.08
CA VAL A 204 0.19 -17.75 5.52
C VAL A 204 0.37 -17.73 7.04
N PHE A 205 -0.54 -18.37 7.76
CA PHE A 205 -0.47 -18.48 9.22
C PHE A 205 0.78 -19.26 9.66
N GLU A 206 1.04 -20.40 9.05
CA GLU A 206 2.28 -21.17 9.29
C GLU A 206 3.53 -20.35 8.98
N ALA A 207 3.52 -19.63 7.86
CA ALA A 207 4.64 -18.75 7.51
C ALA A 207 4.85 -17.62 8.54
N ILE A 208 3.77 -17.07 9.13
CA ILE A 208 3.86 -16.08 10.22
C ILE A 208 4.53 -16.70 11.45
N LEU A 209 4.17 -17.93 11.82
CA LEU A 209 4.76 -18.63 12.95
C LEU A 209 6.26 -18.89 12.75
N GLU A 210 6.68 -19.32 11.56
CA GLU A 210 8.11 -19.51 11.23
C GLU A 210 8.88 -18.18 11.22
N GLU A 211 8.28 -17.11 10.69
CA GLU A 211 8.90 -15.78 10.73
C GLU A 211 9.01 -15.28 12.17
N ARG A 212 8.04 -15.60 13.06
CA ARG A 212 8.12 -15.27 14.49
C ARG A 212 9.31 -15.98 15.16
N LYS A 213 9.54 -17.26 14.89
CA LYS A 213 10.71 -17.97 15.40
C LYS A 213 12.01 -17.30 14.95
N THR A 214 12.05 -16.86 13.69
CA THR A 214 13.20 -16.13 13.12
C THR A 214 13.39 -14.77 13.79
N TYR A 215 12.30 -14.06 14.07
CA TYR A 215 12.30 -12.79 14.82
C TYR A 215 12.91 -12.97 16.21
N GLU A 216 12.42 -13.94 16.99
CA GLU A 216 12.89 -14.23 18.34
C GLU A 216 14.37 -14.68 18.36
N LYS A 217 14.78 -15.52 17.38
CA LYS A 217 16.19 -15.91 17.21
C LYS A 217 17.08 -14.68 16.97
N ASN A 218 16.66 -13.75 16.12
CA ASN A 218 17.41 -12.52 15.86
C ASN A 218 17.45 -11.60 17.09
N ARG A 219 16.36 -11.49 17.85
CA ARG A 219 16.26 -10.74 19.09
C ARG A 219 17.24 -11.27 20.15
N ARG A 220 17.23 -12.60 20.40
CA ARG A 220 18.14 -13.26 21.34
C ARG A 220 19.61 -13.13 20.93
N ARG A 221 19.89 -13.20 19.61
CA ARG A 221 21.27 -13.09 19.09
C ARG A 221 21.85 -11.68 19.22
N ARG A 222 21.03 -10.65 19.27
CA ARG A 222 21.46 -9.24 19.26
C ARG A 222 20.72 -8.38 20.31
N PRO A 223 20.76 -8.72 21.60
CA PRO A 223 19.88 -8.12 22.60
C PRO A 223 20.09 -6.61 22.75
N LYS A 224 21.31 -6.09 22.50
CA LYS A 224 21.63 -4.66 22.62
C LYS A 224 21.30 -3.85 21.35
N GLU A 225 21.32 -4.50 20.19
CA GLU A 225 21.19 -3.83 18.88
C GLU A 225 19.80 -4.03 18.28
N PHE A 226 19.08 -5.03 18.73
CA PHE A 226 17.76 -5.36 18.21
C PHE A 226 16.74 -4.32 18.67
N ARG A 227 15.92 -3.88 17.72
CA ARG A 227 14.81 -2.94 17.97
C ARG A 227 13.51 -3.72 17.98
N ASP A 228 12.99 -3.96 19.16
CA ASP A 228 11.74 -4.71 19.35
C ASP A 228 10.51 -3.83 19.06
N TRP A 229 10.28 -3.60 17.77
CA TRP A 229 9.13 -2.86 17.26
C TRP A 229 7.94 -3.77 16.90
N ASN A 230 8.11 -5.06 17.08
CA ASN A 230 7.10 -6.10 16.86
C ASN A 230 6.58 -6.20 15.41
N TYR A 231 7.31 -5.68 14.40
CA TYR A 231 6.90 -5.79 12.99
C TYR A 231 7.16 -7.20 12.42
N ILE A 232 6.16 -7.75 11.69
CA ILE A 232 6.31 -9.02 10.98
C ILE A 232 7.37 -8.86 9.87
N CYS A 233 7.22 -7.86 9.01
CA CYS A 233 8.17 -7.59 7.93
C CYS A 233 9.29 -6.65 8.39
N CYS A 234 10.27 -7.16 9.12
CA CYS A 234 11.38 -6.37 9.63
C CYS A 234 12.76 -6.84 9.12
N SER A 235 13.81 -6.12 9.49
CA SER A 235 15.20 -6.54 9.27
C SER A 235 15.67 -7.47 10.38
N THR A 236 16.84 -8.11 10.21
CA THR A 236 17.51 -8.92 11.26
C THR A 236 17.85 -8.13 12.53
N TYR A 237 17.66 -6.82 12.53
CA TYR A 237 17.79 -5.91 13.68
C TYR A 237 16.43 -5.40 14.18
N GLY A 238 15.31 -6.01 13.77
CA GLY A 238 13.94 -5.60 14.15
C GLY A 238 13.43 -4.30 13.51
N ASN A 239 14.22 -3.64 12.66
CA ASN A 239 13.79 -2.40 12.02
C ASN A 239 12.77 -2.65 10.91
N PRO A 240 11.70 -1.86 10.82
CA PRO A 240 10.72 -2.02 9.76
C PRO A 240 11.36 -1.80 8.38
N ARG A 241 10.90 -2.52 7.36
CA ARG A 241 11.44 -2.44 5.99
C ARG A 241 11.15 -1.07 5.35
N SER A 242 12.07 -0.57 4.53
CA SER A 242 11.86 0.67 3.78
C SER A 242 10.85 0.48 2.64
N LYS A 243 10.23 1.58 2.20
CA LYS A 243 9.24 1.58 1.10
C LYS A 243 9.74 0.91 -0.20
N GLY A 244 11.03 0.99 -0.47
CA GLY A 244 11.66 0.43 -1.68
C GLY A 244 12.41 -0.88 -1.48
N PHE A 245 12.43 -1.42 -0.25
CA PHE A 245 13.24 -2.60 0.07
C PHE A 245 12.97 -3.81 -0.85
N HIS A 246 11.70 -4.08 -1.10
CA HIS A 246 11.28 -5.21 -1.93
C HIS A 246 11.67 -5.08 -3.41
N GLN A 247 11.89 -3.85 -3.93
CA GLN A 247 11.95 -3.60 -5.38
C GLN A 247 13.03 -4.39 -6.10
N LYS A 248 14.23 -4.48 -5.50
CA LYS A 248 15.33 -5.23 -6.10
C LYS A 248 15.01 -6.72 -6.12
N TYR A 249 14.74 -7.31 -4.95
CA TYR A 249 14.44 -8.74 -4.82
C TYR A 249 13.26 -9.17 -5.69
N TYR A 250 12.20 -8.36 -5.71
CA TYR A 250 11.00 -8.65 -6.49
C TYR A 250 11.26 -8.64 -8.00
N LYS A 251 12.02 -7.65 -8.50
CA LYS A 251 12.40 -7.61 -9.91
C LYS A 251 13.33 -8.75 -10.31
N ASP A 252 14.27 -9.08 -9.45
CA ASP A 252 15.19 -10.19 -9.68
C ASP A 252 14.42 -11.52 -9.74
N LEU A 253 13.42 -11.73 -8.87
CA LEU A 253 12.53 -12.90 -8.90
C LEU A 253 11.71 -12.97 -10.19
N LEU A 254 11.03 -11.87 -10.58
CA LEU A 254 10.24 -11.88 -11.81
C LEU A 254 11.12 -12.22 -13.03
N LYS A 255 12.34 -11.67 -13.06
CA LYS A 255 13.27 -11.93 -14.17
C LYS A 255 13.79 -13.37 -14.17
N SER A 256 14.14 -13.93 -13.01
CA SER A 256 14.66 -15.30 -12.90
C SER A 256 13.63 -16.36 -13.27
N LEU A 257 12.34 -16.05 -13.09
CA LEU A 257 11.22 -16.93 -13.38
C LEU A 257 10.58 -16.66 -14.76
N ASP A 258 11.11 -15.74 -15.54
CA ASP A 258 10.54 -15.28 -16.81
C ASP A 258 9.07 -14.85 -16.67
N LEU A 259 8.74 -14.21 -15.54
CA LEU A 259 7.40 -13.71 -15.26
C LEU A 259 7.21 -12.30 -15.83
N PRO A 260 5.95 -11.89 -16.12
CA PRO A 260 5.65 -10.54 -16.59
C PRO A 260 6.20 -9.46 -15.65
N ASP A 261 6.80 -8.40 -16.21
CA ASP A 261 7.30 -7.25 -15.41
C ASP A 261 6.12 -6.43 -14.87
N ILE A 262 5.58 -6.90 -13.75
CA ILE A 262 4.49 -6.26 -13.03
C ILE A 262 5.01 -5.55 -11.78
N HIS A 263 4.37 -4.45 -11.40
CA HIS A 263 4.69 -3.76 -10.17
C HIS A 263 4.17 -4.54 -8.95
N PHE A 264 4.86 -4.46 -7.82
CA PHE A 264 4.48 -5.15 -6.59
C PHE A 264 3.01 -4.92 -6.18
N HIS A 265 2.46 -3.72 -6.40
CA HIS A 265 1.04 -3.45 -6.13
C HIS A 265 0.07 -4.27 -6.98
N GLN A 266 0.54 -4.78 -8.13
CA GLN A 266 -0.28 -5.59 -9.02
C GLN A 266 -0.49 -7.03 -8.50
N LEU A 267 0.28 -7.48 -7.50
CA LEU A 267 0.01 -8.72 -6.77
C LEU A 267 -1.36 -8.67 -6.06
N ARG A 268 -1.71 -7.50 -5.51
CA ARG A 268 -3.06 -7.28 -4.96
C ARG A 268 -4.15 -7.33 -6.06
N ASN A 269 -3.85 -6.82 -7.26
CA ASN A 269 -4.77 -6.96 -8.39
C ASN A 269 -4.88 -8.43 -8.84
N THR A 270 -3.78 -9.18 -8.78
CA THR A 270 -3.75 -10.62 -9.02
C THR A 270 -4.67 -11.36 -8.05
N TYR A 271 -4.57 -11.10 -6.75
CA TYR A 271 -5.47 -11.63 -5.73
C TYR A 271 -6.94 -11.35 -6.06
N ALA A 272 -7.30 -10.08 -6.32
CA ALA A 272 -8.65 -9.72 -6.69
C ALA A 272 -9.15 -10.44 -7.95
N THR A 273 -8.26 -10.60 -8.94
CA THR A 273 -8.57 -11.28 -10.20
C THR A 273 -8.83 -12.77 -9.99
N ILE A 274 -8.01 -13.43 -9.16
CA ILE A 274 -8.17 -14.85 -8.82
C ILE A 274 -9.53 -15.06 -8.15
N LEU A 275 -9.86 -14.26 -7.13
CA LEU A 275 -11.15 -14.35 -6.45
C LEU A 275 -12.33 -14.15 -7.41
N LEU A 276 -12.31 -13.11 -8.24
CA LEU A 276 -13.39 -12.84 -9.19
C LEU A 276 -13.54 -13.92 -10.27
N LYS A 277 -12.44 -14.50 -10.74
CA LYS A 277 -12.47 -15.61 -11.72
C LYS A 277 -13.07 -16.89 -11.14
N ASN A 278 -12.97 -17.06 -9.83
CA ASN A 278 -13.56 -18.21 -9.12
C ASN A 278 -14.94 -17.90 -8.53
N SER A 279 -15.67 -17.00 -9.16
CA SER A 279 -17.07 -16.66 -8.86
C SER A 279 -17.30 -16.02 -7.48
N PHE A 280 -16.23 -15.51 -6.83
CA PHE A 280 -16.39 -14.79 -5.59
C PHE A 280 -17.11 -13.45 -5.81
N ASN A 281 -18.02 -13.10 -4.92
CA ASN A 281 -18.84 -11.90 -5.04
C ASN A 281 -17.95 -10.63 -5.06
N SER A 282 -18.17 -9.74 -6.04
CA SER A 282 -17.41 -8.49 -6.19
C SER A 282 -17.50 -7.56 -4.96
N LYS A 283 -18.60 -7.60 -4.21
CA LYS A 283 -18.75 -6.87 -2.94
C LYS A 283 -17.85 -7.45 -1.86
N GLY A 284 -17.78 -8.77 -1.74
CA GLY A 284 -16.88 -9.46 -0.82
C GLY A 284 -15.41 -9.15 -1.14
N VAL A 285 -15.00 -9.21 -2.42
CA VAL A 285 -13.65 -8.80 -2.85
C VAL A 285 -13.36 -7.35 -2.46
N SER A 286 -14.32 -6.44 -2.65
CA SER A 286 -14.17 -5.03 -2.28
C SER A 286 -13.99 -4.85 -0.77
N HIS A 287 -14.70 -5.61 0.03
CA HIS A 287 -14.59 -5.63 1.50
C HIS A 287 -13.22 -6.13 1.96
N LEU A 288 -12.78 -7.31 1.49
CA LEU A 288 -11.46 -7.88 1.80
C LEU A 288 -10.32 -6.92 1.43
N LEU A 289 -10.49 -6.20 0.32
CA LEU A 289 -9.52 -5.22 -0.13
C LEU A 289 -9.62 -3.87 0.62
N GLY A 290 -10.70 -3.56 1.33
CA GLY A 290 -10.91 -2.27 2.00
C GLY A 290 -11.02 -1.11 1.01
N HIS A 291 -11.89 -1.24 -0.01
CA HIS A 291 -12.22 -0.18 -0.96
C HIS A 291 -13.37 0.69 -0.45
N ALA A 292 -13.11 1.99 -0.22
CA ALA A 292 -14.07 2.91 0.38
C ALA A 292 -15.31 3.25 -0.48
N LYS A 293 -15.29 3.00 -1.79
CA LYS A 293 -16.33 3.49 -2.70
C LYS A 293 -17.56 2.56 -2.86
N GLU A 294 -17.42 1.29 -2.56
CA GLU A 294 -18.52 0.32 -2.70
C GLU A 294 -19.26 0.04 -1.39
N ILE A 295 -18.73 0.52 -0.27
CA ILE A 295 -19.36 0.38 1.07
C ILE A 295 -20.59 1.31 1.25
N ILE A 296 -20.78 2.30 0.38
CA ILE A 296 -21.88 3.28 0.50
C ILE A 296 -23.26 2.69 0.12
N SER A 297 -23.34 1.49 -0.42
CA SER A 297 -24.59 0.90 -0.93
C SER A 297 -25.06 -0.35 -0.20
N VAL A 298 -24.56 -0.67 0.98
CA VAL A 298 -25.00 -1.87 1.69
C VAL A 298 -25.36 -1.58 3.13
N ASP A 299 -26.61 -1.23 3.35
CA ASP A 299 -27.34 -1.56 4.57
C ASP A 299 -27.56 -3.11 4.62
N VAL A 300 -26.49 -3.85 4.78
CA VAL A 300 -26.55 -5.29 5.09
C VAL A 300 -25.51 -5.56 6.17
N TYR A 301 -25.88 -5.31 7.39
CA TYR A 301 -25.29 -5.93 8.57
C TYR A 301 -25.86 -7.36 8.70
N GLY A 302 -25.60 -8.18 7.71
CA GLY A 302 -25.82 -9.60 7.71
C GLY A 302 -24.53 -10.27 7.25
N ASP A 303 -23.87 -10.95 8.15
CA ASP A 303 -22.77 -11.90 7.95
C ASP A 303 -21.54 -11.44 7.18
N THR A 304 -20.79 -10.55 7.82
CA THR A 304 -19.38 -10.32 7.44
C THR A 304 -18.55 -11.60 7.57
N GLN A 305 -18.91 -12.49 8.46
CA GLN A 305 -18.20 -13.73 8.77
C GLN A 305 -18.41 -14.78 7.67
N GLU A 306 -19.62 -14.92 7.15
CA GLU A 306 -19.95 -15.81 6.02
C GLU A 306 -19.24 -15.41 4.72
N ILE A 307 -19.17 -14.10 4.42
CA ILE A 307 -18.42 -13.57 3.27
C ILE A 307 -16.91 -13.81 3.41
N ILE A 308 -16.41 -13.88 4.62
CA ILE A 308 -15.00 -14.07 4.96
C ILE A 308 -14.63 -15.55 4.79
N GLU A 309 -15.50 -16.46 5.26
CA GLU A 309 -15.34 -17.91 5.15
C GLU A 309 -15.40 -18.35 3.69
N ASP A 310 -16.36 -17.85 2.91
CA ASP A 310 -16.45 -18.09 1.45
C ASP A 310 -15.18 -17.70 0.70
N GLY A 311 -14.48 -16.66 1.15
CA GLY A 311 -13.23 -16.21 0.53
C GLY A 311 -12.05 -17.13 0.79
N LEU A 312 -12.01 -17.81 1.93
CA LEU A 312 -11.03 -18.85 2.25
C LEU A 312 -11.32 -20.12 1.46
N ASP A 313 -12.58 -20.53 1.38
CA ASP A 313 -13.01 -21.70 0.64
C ASP A 313 -12.61 -21.64 -0.84
N VAL A 314 -12.55 -20.45 -1.42
CA VAL A 314 -12.06 -20.23 -2.79
C VAL A 314 -10.53 -20.31 -2.90
N LEU A 315 -9.80 -19.91 -1.88
CA LEU A 315 -8.34 -19.86 -1.90
C LEU A 315 -7.68 -21.15 -1.41
N GLU A 316 -8.24 -21.80 -0.41
CA GLU A 316 -7.65 -23.01 0.18
C GLU A 316 -7.50 -24.17 -0.80
N PRO A 317 -8.48 -24.53 -1.67
CA PRO A 317 -8.30 -25.58 -2.65
C PRO A 317 -7.11 -25.32 -3.59
N PHE A 318 -6.89 -24.06 -3.97
CA PHE A 318 -5.75 -23.68 -4.84
C PHE A 318 -4.42 -23.75 -4.12
N ILE A 319 -4.41 -23.41 -2.84
CA ILE A 319 -3.20 -23.51 -1.99
C ILE A 319 -2.92 -24.99 -1.73
N GLU A 320 -3.94 -25.81 -1.49
CA GLU A 320 -3.81 -27.25 -1.26
C GLU A 320 -3.34 -28.04 -2.48
N GLU A 321 -3.77 -27.67 -3.69
CA GLU A 321 -3.36 -28.32 -4.94
C GLU A 321 -1.85 -28.20 -5.19
N VAL A 322 -1.21 -27.19 -4.61
CA VAL A 322 0.17 -26.79 -4.92
C VAL A 322 1.15 -27.08 -3.80
N ILE A 323 0.67 -27.14 -2.57
CA ILE A 323 1.51 -27.45 -1.42
C ILE A 323 1.33 -28.92 -1.10
N PRO A 324 2.41 -29.75 -1.19
CA PRO A 324 2.33 -31.17 -0.87
C PRO A 324 1.75 -31.39 0.52
N LYS A 325 0.75 -32.28 0.59
CA LYS A 325 0.04 -32.66 1.83
C LYS A 325 0.92 -33.26 2.92
N GLU A 326 2.20 -33.50 2.66
CA GLU A 326 3.16 -34.12 3.58
C GLU A 326 3.41 -33.32 4.87
N ARG A 327 3.02 -32.04 4.93
CA ARG A 327 3.15 -31.22 6.14
C ARG A 327 1.90 -31.15 7.03
N LYS A 328 0.76 -31.72 6.61
CA LYS A 328 -0.50 -31.66 7.38
C LYS A 328 -0.52 -32.44 8.70
N ASN A 329 0.47 -33.31 8.97
CA ASN A 329 0.52 -34.15 10.17
C ASN A 329 1.44 -33.67 11.29
N GLN A 330 2.07 -32.50 11.18
CA GLN A 330 2.66 -31.87 12.35
C GLN A 330 1.60 -31.01 13.03
N TYR A 331 0.93 -31.57 14.03
CA TYR A 331 0.23 -30.77 15.04
C TYR A 331 1.24 -29.83 15.65
N TYR A 332 1.21 -28.55 15.24
CA TYR A 332 1.90 -27.51 15.99
C TYR A 332 1.23 -27.42 17.34
N ASP A 333 1.97 -27.69 18.36
CA ASP A 333 1.54 -27.43 19.72
C ASP A 333 1.52 -25.90 19.92
N TYR A 334 0.34 -25.33 19.79
CA TYR A 334 0.10 -23.89 19.96
C TYR A 334 0.38 -23.43 21.39
N SER A 335 0.52 -24.35 22.36
CA SER A 335 0.89 -24.04 23.73
C SER A 335 2.26 -23.35 23.80
N GLU A 336 3.23 -23.72 22.95
CA GLU A 336 4.53 -23.05 22.90
C GLU A 336 4.45 -21.58 22.44
N VAL A 337 3.53 -21.24 21.54
CA VAL A 337 3.37 -19.86 21.05
C VAL A 337 2.60 -19.01 22.07
N ILE A 338 1.59 -19.59 22.71
CA ILE A 338 0.83 -18.97 23.80
C ILE A 338 1.70 -18.82 25.04
N GLU A 339 2.54 -19.81 25.36
CA GLU A 339 3.53 -19.73 26.45
C GLU A 339 4.55 -18.60 26.23
N ILE A 340 4.98 -18.37 24.98
CA ILE A 340 5.89 -17.26 24.66
C ILE A 340 5.21 -15.91 24.90
N ASP A 341 3.94 -15.75 24.54
CA ASP A 341 3.22 -14.51 24.75
C ASP A 341 2.87 -14.31 26.25
N LEU A 342 2.53 -15.36 27.00
CA LEU A 342 2.33 -15.32 28.46
C LEU A 342 3.63 -15.00 29.20
N ILE A 343 4.74 -15.59 28.84
CA ILE A 343 6.08 -15.29 29.39
C ILE A 343 6.47 -13.84 29.08
N LEU A 344 6.09 -13.32 27.92
CA LEU A 344 6.35 -11.93 27.55
C LEU A 344 5.46 -10.96 28.35
N GLU A 345 4.19 -11.27 28.59
CA GLU A 345 3.31 -10.47 29.43
C GLU A 345 3.78 -10.45 30.91
N GLU A 346 4.23 -11.57 31.45
CA GLU A 346 4.82 -11.61 32.79
C GLU A 346 6.12 -10.79 32.90
N TYR A 347 6.95 -10.78 31.86
CA TYR A 347 8.19 -10.00 31.81
C TYR A 347 7.94 -8.49 31.69
N PHE A 348 6.88 -8.08 30.97
CA PHE A 348 6.49 -6.67 30.81
C PHE A 348 5.74 -6.12 32.02
N ASN A 349 5.06 -6.96 32.80
CA ASN A 349 4.38 -6.56 34.03
C ASN A 349 5.29 -6.58 35.26
N ALA A 350 6.50 -7.11 35.15
CA ALA A 350 7.49 -7.19 36.24
C ALA A 350 8.64 -6.16 36.12
N ALA A 351 8.64 -5.30 35.08
CA ALA A 351 9.59 -4.21 34.86
C ALA A 351 8.89 -2.85 34.87
#